data_ad4977f7385bf605ea865efafb14aa64
#
_entry.id   ad4977f7385bf605ea865efafb14aa64
#
_cell.length_a   1.000
_cell.length_b   1.000
_cell.length_c   1.000
_cell.angle_alpha   90.00
_cell.angle_beta   90.00
_cell.angle_gamma   90.00
#
_symmetry.space_group_name_H-M   'P 1'
#
loop_
_entity.id
_entity.type
_entity.pdbx_description
1 polymer ?
#
loop_
_entity_poly.entity_id
_entity_poly.type
_entity_poly.pdbx_seq_one_letter_code
_entity_poly.pdbx_strand_id
1 'polypeptide(L)'
;DSVDFIRNKDKSGIMSIKLPTVKVDESNRLDTGNPRDVVYTKDLFTLEESPRLGAGIMEMKETTFDWTLNYDEIDYVIEGHLDIIIDGRKISADAGEIILIPKGSKIQFSVPDYARFIYVTYPADWASQA
;
A
#
# COMPACT_ATOMS: atom_id res chain seq x y z
N ASP A 1 -11.58 -4.66 20.63
CA ASP A 1 -11.09 -4.59 19.27
C ASP A 1 -9.86 -5.50 19.10
N SER A 2 -9.85 -6.33 18.05
CA SER A 2 -8.82 -7.37 17.87
C SER A 2 -7.63 -6.93 17.02
N VAL A 3 -7.56 -5.68 16.59
CA VAL A 3 -6.42 -5.17 15.83
C VAL A 3 -5.26 -4.80 16.76
N ASP A 4 -4.04 -4.80 16.21
CA ASP A 4 -2.81 -4.54 16.96
C ASP A 4 -2.33 -3.08 16.86
N PHE A 5 -3.16 -2.19 16.37
CA PHE A 5 -2.89 -0.76 16.28
C PHE A 5 -4.05 0.03 16.91
N ILE A 6 -3.80 1.30 17.22
CA ILE A 6 -4.79 2.15 17.89
C ILE A 6 -5.75 2.73 16.86
N ARG A 7 -7.03 2.42 17.02
CA ARG A 7 -8.11 2.98 16.20
C ARG A 7 -9.33 3.31 17.08
N ASN A 8 -10.14 4.23 16.59
CA ASN A 8 -11.41 4.58 17.19
C ASN A 8 -12.51 4.31 16.17
N LYS A 9 -13.39 3.34 16.47
CA LYS A 9 -14.50 2.95 15.61
C LYS A 9 -15.81 3.42 16.22
N ASP A 10 -16.45 4.37 15.57
CA ASP A 10 -17.76 4.86 16.02
C ASP A 10 -18.87 3.91 15.56
N LYS A 11 -20.00 3.93 16.25
CA LYS A 11 -21.18 3.12 15.88
C LYS A 11 -21.75 3.48 14.51
N SER A 12 -21.45 4.65 14.00
CA SER A 12 -21.84 5.08 12.65
C SER A 12 -21.06 4.36 11.55
N GLY A 13 -19.92 3.75 11.90
CA GLY A 13 -18.98 3.20 10.93
C GLY A 13 -17.82 4.14 10.60
N ILE A 14 -17.84 5.37 11.08
CA ILE A 14 -16.72 6.29 10.93
C ILE A 14 -15.58 5.81 11.81
N MET A 15 -14.37 5.78 11.27
CA MET A 15 -13.19 5.31 11.97
C MET A 15 -12.01 6.25 11.80
N SER A 16 -11.22 6.37 12.85
CA SER A 16 -9.91 7.03 12.79
C SER A 16 -8.83 6.06 13.26
N ILE A 17 -7.63 6.16 12.68
CA ILE A 17 -6.50 5.30 13.00
C ILE A 17 -5.29 6.17 13.32
N LYS A 18 -4.58 5.83 14.39
CA LYS A 18 -3.29 6.44 14.68
C LYS A 18 -2.21 5.72 13.87
N LEU A 19 -1.89 6.23 12.70
CA LEU A 19 -0.96 5.59 11.77
C LEU A 19 0.40 5.27 12.38
N PRO A 20 1.00 6.11 13.26
CA PRO A 20 2.28 5.74 13.89
C PRO A 20 2.23 4.45 14.72
N THR A 21 1.05 3.99 15.11
CA THR A 21 0.90 2.74 15.86
C THR A 21 0.75 1.52 14.96
N VAL A 22 0.61 1.71 13.64
CA VAL A 22 0.51 0.62 12.67
C VAL A 22 1.91 0.13 12.34
N LYS A 23 2.21 -1.11 12.70
CA LYS A 23 3.51 -1.75 12.46
C LYS A 23 3.31 -2.96 11.55
N VAL A 24 4.23 -3.15 10.62
CA VAL A 24 4.27 -4.34 9.78
C VAL A 24 5.22 -5.37 10.39
N ASP A 25 4.98 -6.64 10.11
CA ASP A 25 5.86 -7.74 10.50
C ASP A 25 5.87 -8.80 9.39
N GLU A 26 6.50 -9.94 9.63
CA GLU A 26 6.63 -10.99 8.60
C GLU A 26 5.28 -11.57 8.17
N SER A 27 4.23 -11.48 8.98
CA SER A 27 2.89 -11.92 8.56
C SER A 27 2.30 -11.02 7.46
N ASN A 28 2.84 -9.83 7.28
CA ASN A 28 2.42 -8.87 6.26
C ASN A 28 3.26 -8.97 4.98
N ARG A 29 4.19 -9.93 4.90
CA ARG A 29 5.09 -10.06 3.74
C ARG A 29 4.29 -10.33 2.47
N LEU A 30 4.52 -9.53 1.45
CA LEU A 30 3.94 -9.74 0.12
C LEU A 30 4.84 -10.69 -0.66
N ASP A 31 4.25 -11.73 -1.25
CA ASP A 31 4.95 -12.64 -2.16
C ASP A 31 5.03 -11.98 -3.55
N THR A 32 6.23 -11.55 -3.92
CA THR A 32 6.49 -10.96 -5.24
C THR A 32 7.01 -11.99 -6.24
N GLY A 33 7.21 -13.23 -5.78
CA GLY A 33 7.88 -14.27 -6.56
C GLY A 33 9.39 -14.29 -6.38
N ASN A 34 9.96 -13.30 -5.72
CA ASN A 34 11.40 -13.22 -5.38
C ASN A 34 11.55 -13.11 -3.86
N PRO A 35 12.09 -14.14 -3.18
CA PRO A 35 12.20 -14.14 -1.72
C PRO A 35 13.14 -13.07 -1.16
N ARG A 36 13.97 -12.45 -2.00
CA ARG A 36 14.85 -11.36 -1.59
C ARG A 36 14.15 -10.01 -1.54
N ASP A 37 12.97 -9.89 -2.15
CA ASP A 37 12.21 -8.65 -2.12
C ASP A 37 11.65 -8.41 -0.73
N VAL A 38 11.82 -7.19 -0.23
CA VAL A 38 11.33 -6.78 1.08
C VAL A 38 10.15 -5.84 0.89
N VAL A 39 8.96 -6.42 0.93
CA VAL A 39 7.69 -5.71 0.71
C VAL A 39 6.68 -6.20 1.73
N TYR A 40 6.07 -5.27 2.44
CA TYR A 40 5.01 -5.55 3.41
C TYR A 40 3.77 -4.77 3.04
N THR A 41 2.61 -5.41 3.14
CA THR A 41 1.31 -4.75 2.97
C THR A 41 0.44 -5.09 4.16
N LYS A 42 -0.22 -4.09 4.72
CA LYS A 42 -1.12 -4.27 5.86
C LYS A 42 -2.38 -3.45 5.64
N ASP A 43 -3.49 -4.15 5.39
CA ASP A 43 -4.77 -3.49 5.21
C ASP A 43 -5.23 -2.88 6.54
N LEU A 44 -5.78 -1.67 6.47
CA LEU A 44 -6.25 -0.93 7.65
C LEU A 44 -7.71 -1.19 7.98
N PHE A 45 -8.50 -1.61 6.99
CA PHE A 45 -9.92 -1.88 7.14
C PHE A 45 -10.25 -3.25 6.57
N THR A 46 -11.19 -3.94 7.20
CA THR A 46 -11.72 -5.19 6.65
C THR A 46 -12.67 -4.88 5.48
N LEU A 47 -12.95 -5.88 4.65
CA LEU A 47 -13.93 -5.73 3.55
C LEU A 47 -15.34 -5.47 4.08
N GLU A 48 -15.65 -5.96 5.28
CA GLU A 48 -16.93 -5.66 5.92
C GLU A 48 -17.02 -4.18 6.34
N GLU A 49 -15.93 -3.65 6.91
CA GLU A 49 -15.86 -2.25 7.34
C GLU A 49 -15.84 -1.29 6.16
N SER A 50 -15.13 -1.65 5.10
CA SER A 50 -14.95 -0.82 3.91
C SER A 50 -15.07 -1.69 2.66
N PRO A 51 -16.30 -1.90 2.17
CA PRO A 51 -16.52 -2.84 1.07
C PRO A 51 -16.13 -2.30 -0.31
N ARG A 52 -15.96 -0.99 -0.47
CA ARG A 52 -15.66 -0.38 -1.77
C ARG A 52 -14.25 0.16 -1.89
N LEU A 53 -13.76 0.82 -0.83
CA LEU A 53 -12.42 1.42 -0.82
C LEU A 53 -11.50 0.62 0.09
N GLY A 54 -10.35 0.21 -0.44
CA GLY A 54 -9.29 -0.36 0.36
C GLY A 54 -8.31 0.72 0.79
N ALA A 55 -7.73 0.57 1.97
CA ALA A 55 -6.63 1.40 2.40
C ALA A 55 -5.69 0.58 3.27
N GLY A 56 -4.41 0.81 3.09
CA GLY A 56 -3.40 0.07 3.85
C GLY A 56 -2.07 0.79 3.90
N ILE A 57 -1.17 0.19 4.64
CA ILE A 57 0.23 0.62 4.72
C ILE A 57 1.08 -0.35 3.92
N MET A 58 1.97 0.20 3.11
CA MET A 58 3.00 -0.56 2.41
C MET A 58 4.36 -0.04 2.85
N GLU A 59 5.26 -0.98 3.15
CA GLU A 59 6.65 -0.67 3.42
C GLU A 59 7.53 -1.50 2.50
N MET A 60 8.56 -0.85 1.97
CA MET A 60 9.51 -1.49 1.08
C MET A 60 10.92 -1.06 1.44
N LYS A 61 11.86 -1.98 1.22
CA LYS A 61 13.28 -1.71 1.45
C LYS A 61 14.12 -2.35 0.35
N GLU A 62 14.90 -1.51 -0.35
CA GLU A 62 15.88 -1.96 -1.35
C GLU A 62 15.30 -3.00 -2.31
N THR A 63 14.15 -2.69 -2.91
CA THR A 63 13.38 -3.64 -3.71
C THR A 63 12.79 -2.97 -4.93
N THR A 64 12.83 -3.69 -6.06
CA THR A 64 12.11 -3.35 -7.28
C THR A 64 11.38 -4.60 -7.74
N PHE A 65 10.06 -4.52 -7.93
CA PHE A 65 9.30 -5.68 -8.39
C PHE A 65 8.19 -5.29 -9.35
N ASP A 66 7.88 -6.21 -10.27
CA ASP A 66 6.82 -6.03 -11.26
C ASP A 66 5.46 -6.21 -10.62
N TRP A 67 4.52 -5.35 -11.00
CA TRP A 67 3.14 -5.46 -10.55
C TRP A 67 2.18 -4.91 -11.60
N THR A 68 1.15 -5.67 -11.90
CA THR A 68 0.06 -5.19 -12.77
C THR A 68 -1.13 -4.85 -11.88
N LEU A 69 -1.60 -3.60 -11.97
CA LEU A 69 -2.75 -3.16 -11.20
C LEU A 69 -4.02 -3.39 -12.00
N ASN A 70 -4.81 -4.36 -11.59
CA ASN A 70 -6.15 -4.59 -12.18
C ASN A 70 -7.21 -3.84 -11.37
N TYR A 71 -6.83 -2.72 -10.77
CA TYR A 71 -7.62 -1.85 -9.92
C TYR A 71 -6.98 -0.46 -9.94
N ASP A 72 -7.73 0.55 -9.48
CA ASP A 72 -7.18 1.90 -9.32
C ASP A 72 -6.48 2.02 -7.98
N GLU A 73 -5.38 2.76 -7.94
CA GLU A 73 -4.63 2.98 -6.70
C GLU A 73 -4.12 4.40 -6.59
N ILE A 74 -4.17 4.92 -5.37
CA ILE A 74 -3.49 6.17 -4.99
C ILE A 74 -2.50 5.81 -3.88
N ASP A 75 -1.26 6.29 -4.02
CA ASP A 75 -0.22 6.13 -3.00
C ASP A 75 0.18 7.48 -2.45
N TYR A 76 0.22 7.60 -1.13
CA TYR A 76 0.70 8.78 -0.43
C TYR A 76 1.94 8.40 0.40
N VAL A 77 3.09 9.01 0.08
CA VAL A 77 4.35 8.69 0.76
C VAL A 77 4.43 9.40 2.10
N ILE A 78 4.57 8.62 3.15
CA ILE A 78 4.73 9.12 4.52
C ILE A 78 6.20 9.34 4.84
N GLU A 79 7.06 8.41 4.42
CA GLU A 79 8.47 8.39 4.74
C GLU A 79 9.26 7.76 3.60
N GLY A 80 10.44 8.32 3.32
CA GLY A 80 11.34 7.78 2.32
C GLY A 80 11.03 8.24 0.90
N HIS A 81 11.30 7.36 -0.06
CA HIS A 81 11.19 7.68 -1.48
C HIS A 81 10.65 6.48 -2.26
N LEU A 82 9.66 6.73 -3.11
CA LEU A 82 9.02 5.71 -3.95
C LEU A 82 9.14 6.12 -5.41
N ASP A 83 9.58 5.19 -6.24
CA ASP A 83 9.53 5.32 -7.69
C ASP A 83 8.52 4.35 -8.27
N ILE A 84 7.73 4.83 -9.24
CA ILE A 84 6.90 3.98 -10.08
C ILE A 84 7.51 4.01 -11.48
N ILE A 85 7.89 2.85 -11.99
CA ILE A 85 8.53 2.73 -13.30
C ILE A 85 7.52 2.16 -14.29
N ILE A 86 7.34 2.84 -15.41
CA ILE A 86 6.44 2.39 -16.48
C ILE A 86 7.04 2.77 -17.84
N ASP A 87 7.16 1.78 -18.73
CA ASP A 87 7.68 1.98 -20.09
C ASP A 87 9.00 2.77 -20.12
N GLY A 88 9.92 2.44 -19.22
CA GLY A 88 11.22 3.09 -19.12
C GLY A 88 11.20 4.49 -18.50
N ARG A 89 10.04 4.98 -18.10
CA ARG A 89 9.89 6.28 -17.41
C ARG A 89 9.77 6.07 -15.91
N LYS A 90 10.22 7.04 -15.14
CA LYS A 90 10.19 6.99 -13.68
C LYS A 90 9.35 8.15 -13.15
N ILE A 91 8.32 7.82 -12.38
CA ILE A 91 7.51 8.78 -11.65
C ILE A 91 7.88 8.64 -10.18
N SER A 92 8.36 9.72 -9.57
CA SER A 92 8.93 9.69 -8.22
C SER A 92 8.08 10.47 -7.23
N ALA A 93 8.07 10.00 -5.98
CA ALA A 93 7.43 10.69 -4.88
C ALA A 93 8.29 10.58 -3.62
N ASP A 94 8.51 11.73 -2.98
CA ASP A 94 9.11 11.83 -1.65
C ASP A 94 8.01 11.96 -0.60
N ALA A 95 8.40 11.95 0.69
CA ALA A 95 7.46 12.13 1.79
C ALA A 95 6.61 13.38 1.57
N GLY A 96 5.28 13.24 1.72
CA GLY A 96 4.32 14.31 1.50
C GLY A 96 3.79 14.39 0.08
N GLU A 97 4.22 13.51 -0.82
CA GLU A 97 3.77 13.50 -2.22
C GLU A 97 2.87 12.32 -2.52
N ILE A 98 2.05 12.45 -3.56
CA ILE A 98 0.99 11.50 -3.89
C ILE A 98 1.10 11.08 -5.35
N ILE A 99 0.83 9.80 -5.62
CA ILE A 99 0.86 9.24 -6.98
C ILE A 99 -0.49 8.57 -7.26
N LEU A 100 -1.03 8.78 -8.46
CA LEU A 100 -2.17 8.03 -8.97
C LEU A 100 -1.68 6.98 -9.96
N ILE A 101 -2.11 5.74 -9.78
CA ILE A 101 -1.84 4.63 -10.69
C ILE A 101 -3.18 4.11 -11.20
N PRO A 102 -3.56 4.41 -12.46
CA PRO A 102 -4.83 3.96 -13.04
C PRO A 102 -4.86 2.45 -13.23
N LYS A 103 -6.07 1.89 -13.17
CA LYS A 103 -6.32 0.48 -13.48
C LYS A 103 -5.74 0.12 -14.85
N GLY A 104 -5.11 -1.04 -14.92
CA GLY A 104 -4.50 -1.56 -16.15
C GLY A 104 -3.03 -1.21 -16.29
N SER A 105 -2.46 -0.47 -15.37
CA SER A 105 -1.04 -0.11 -15.42
C SER A 105 -0.16 -1.31 -15.11
N LYS A 106 0.82 -1.55 -15.98
CA LYS A 106 1.88 -2.56 -15.77
C LYS A 106 3.13 -1.81 -15.37
N ILE A 107 3.49 -1.88 -14.11
CA ILE A 107 4.53 -1.06 -13.52
C ILE A 107 5.55 -1.88 -12.76
N GLN A 108 6.60 -1.18 -12.31
CA GLN A 108 7.44 -1.67 -11.23
C GLN A 108 7.32 -0.69 -10.07
N PHE A 109 7.08 -1.22 -8.87
CA PHE A 109 7.34 -0.48 -7.64
C PHE A 109 8.83 -0.56 -7.37
N SER A 110 9.48 0.58 -7.16
CA SER A 110 10.92 0.63 -6.94
C SER A 110 11.26 1.55 -5.77
N VAL A 111 11.94 0.98 -4.79
CA VAL A 111 12.38 1.70 -3.60
C VAL A 111 13.87 1.43 -3.45
N PRO A 112 14.73 2.45 -3.73
CA PRO A 112 16.19 2.27 -3.65
C PRO A 112 16.68 2.02 -2.23
N ASP A 113 16.05 2.62 -1.23
CA ASP A 113 16.45 2.53 0.17
C ASP A 113 15.29 2.09 1.05
N TYR A 114 14.35 2.99 1.36
CA TYR A 114 13.20 2.71 2.21
C TYR A 114 12.03 3.59 1.81
N ALA A 115 10.83 3.06 1.92
CA ALA A 115 9.61 3.83 1.79
C ALA A 115 8.51 3.24 2.66
N ARG A 116 7.74 4.14 3.28
CA ARG A 116 6.49 3.83 3.96
C ARG A 116 5.42 4.70 3.33
N PHE A 117 4.37 4.08 2.80
CA PHE A 117 3.32 4.83 2.11
C PHE A 117 1.95 4.20 2.35
N ILE A 118 0.92 5.04 2.25
CA ILE A 118 -0.46 4.58 2.27
C ILE A 118 -0.86 4.25 0.84
N TYR A 119 -1.49 3.10 0.64
CA TYR A 119 -2.20 2.81 -0.59
C TYR A 119 -3.69 2.89 -0.35
N VAL A 120 -4.42 3.46 -1.32
CA VAL A 120 -5.88 3.46 -1.37
C VAL A 120 -6.28 2.84 -2.68
N THR A 121 -7.16 1.85 -2.65
CA THR A 121 -7.54 1.09 -3.84
C THR A 121 -9.04 1.10 -4.08
N TYR A 122 -9.42 0.97 -5.35
CA TYR A 122 -10.78 0.64 -5.74
C TYR A 122 -10.71 -0.45 -6.82
N PRO A 123 -11.32 -1.64 -6.58
CA PRO A 123 -12.07 -2.03 -5.39
C PRO A 123 -11.20 -2.31 -4.16
N ALA A 124 -11.87 -2.42 -3.01
CA ALA A 124 -11.22 -2.73 -1.74
C ALA A 124 -10.47 -4.07 -1.76
N ASP A 125 -11.03 -5.05 -2.43
CA ASP A 125 -10.45 -6.39 -2.55
C ASP A 125 -9.43 -6.42 -3.71
N TRP A 126 -8.37 -5.64 -3.55
CA TRP A 126 -7.33 -5.50 -4.58
C TRP A 126 -6.57 -6.82 -4.80
N ALA A 127 -6.36 -7.60 -3.74
CA ALA A 127 -5.59 -8.84 -3.83
C ALA A 127 -6.27 -9.88 -4.72
N SER A 128 -7.60 -9.92 -4.76
CA SER A 128 -8.34 -10.85 -5.62
C SER A 128 -8.37 -10.41 -7.08
N GLN A 129 -7.95 -9.16 -7.39
CA GLN A 129 -7.87 -8.66 -8.76
C GLN A 129 -6.54 -8.99 -9.42
N ALA A 130 -5.58 -9.49 -8.66
CA ALA A 130 -4.24 -9.78 -9.14
C ALA A 130 -4.19 -10.97 -10.11
#